data_3bcf65d9a788e27d62dfcd5287617e30
#
_entry.id   3bcf65d9a788e27d62dfcd5287617e30
#
_cell.length_a   1.000
_cell.length_b   1.000
_cell.length_c   1.000
_cell.angle_alpha   90.00
_cell.angle_beta   90.00
_cell.angle_gamma   90.00
#
_symmetry.space_group_name_H-M   'P 1'
#
loop_
_entity.id
_entity.type
_entity.pdbx_description
1 polymer ?
#
loop_
_entity_poly.entity_id
_entity_poly.type
_entity_poly.pdbx_seq_one_letter_code
_entity_poly.pdbx_strand_id
1 'polypeptide(L)'
;MSELTVGDVIAERTVHLTRESLVRYAGASGDFNPIHYRDDVAARVGLAGVLAHGMLTMGLAVATIGEWLGDAGRIVDYAVNFSKPVVVDAETGADVTVSAKVGQVDDETARIDLTVTFDGTSVLGKAQVRVRRA
;
A
#
# COMPACT_ATOMS: atom_id res chain seq x y z
N MET A 1 -23.21 -4.09 -7.35
CA MET A 1 -22.47 -3.61 -6.17
C MET A 1 -23.50 -3.14 -5.17
N SER A 2 -23.38 -3.58 -3.89
CA SER A 2 -24.26 -3.09 -2.82
C SER A 2 -24.14 -1.57 -2.69
N GLU A 3 -25.17 -0.93 -2.15
CA GLU A 3 -25.15 0.50 -1.88
C GLU A 3 -23.97 0.83 -0.95
N LEU A 4 -23.15 1.80 -1.33
CA LEU A 4 -22.00 2.25 -0.53
C LEU A 4 -22.45 3.28 0.47
N THR A 5 -22.12 3.06 1.74
CA THR A 5 -22.41 4.00 2.81
C THR A 5 -21.11 4.55 3.39
N VAL A 6 -21.05 5.89 3.54
CA VAL A 6 -19.89 6.54 4.15
C VAL A 6 -19.63 5.97 5.54
N GLY A 7 -18.40 5.58 5.82
CA GLY A 7 -17.97 4.95 7.06
C GLY A 7 -17.85 3.43 7.00
N ASP A 8 -18.43 2.78 5.98
CA ASP A 8 -18.32 1.33 5.82
C ASP A 8 -16.88 0.92 5.54
N VAL A 9 -16.40 -0.09 6.25
CA VAL A 9 -15.16 -0.81 5.91
C VAL A 9 -15.50 -1.86 4.86
N ILE A 10 -14.95 -1.70 3.67
CA ILE A 10 -15.31 -2.51 2.50
C ILE A 10 -14.29 -3.59 2.16
N ALA A 11 -13.07 -3.44 2.63
CA ALA A 11 -12.01 -4.43 2.44
C ALA A 11 -10.94 -4.29 3.54
N GLU A 12 -10.39 -5.43 3.92
CA GLU A 12 -9.21 -5.51 4.79
C GLU A 12 -8.29 -6.61 4.27
N ARG A 13 -7.00 -6.37 4.31
CA ARG A 13 -5.99 -7.32 3.87
C ARG A 13 -4.68 -7.12 4.62
N THR A 14 -4.02 -8.21 4.98
CA THR A 14 -2.62 -8.20 5.41
C THR A 14 -1.76 -8.86 4.34
N VAL A 15 -0.71 -8.16 3.92
CA VAL A 15 0.26 -8.64 2.93
C VAL A 15 1.59 -8.86 3.62
N HIS A 16 2.14 -10.07 3.52
CA HIS A 16 3.45 -10.41 4.03
C HIS A 16 4.52 -10.12 2.97
N LEU A 17 5.44 -9.21 3.28
CA LEU A 17 6.60 -8.88 2.46
C LEU A 17 7.84 -9.62 2.97
N THR A 18 8.61 -10.16 2.04
CA THR A 18 9.92 -10.75 2.31
C THR A 18 10.99 -9.99 1.54
N ARG A 19 12.28 -10.26 1.83
CA ARG A 19 13.38 -9.71 1.04
C ARG A 19 13.28 -10.14 -0.43
N GLU A 20 12.79 -11.33 -0.72
CA GLU A 20 12.50 -11.77 -2.09
C GLU A 20 11.47 -10.89 -2.77
N SER A 21 10.42 -10.44 -2.06
CA SER A 21 9.43 -9.50 -2.58
C SER A 21 10.10 -8.22 -3.10
N LEU A 22 11.08 -7.70 -2.37
CA LEU A 22 11.81 -6.48 -2.73
C LEU A 22 12.72 -6.69 -3.94
N VAL A 23 13.37 -7.85 -4.02
CA VAL A 23 14.20 -8.21 -5.19
C VAL A 23 13.34 -8.30 -6.45
N ARG A 24 12.19 -8.95 -6.36
CA ARG A 24 11.23 -9.06 -7.47
C ARG A 24 10.73 -7.69 -7.92
N TYR A 25 10.38 -6.83 -6.97
CA TYR A 25 9.90 -5.49 -7.28
C TYR A 25 11.00 -4.61 -7.90
N ALA A 26 12.23 -4.69 -7.41
CA ALA A 26 13.38 -4.00 -8.02
C ALA A 26 13.54 -4.40 -9.49
N GLY A 27 13.43 -5.70 -9.80
CA GLY A 27 13.49 -6.21 -11.17
C GLY A 27 12.33 -5.75 -12.04
N ALA A 28 11.11 -5.71 -11.49
CA ALA A 28 9.92 -5.30 -12.22
C ALA A 28 9.84 -3.78 -12.46
N SER A 29 10.26 -2.98 -11.48
CA SER A 29 10.18 -1.52 -11.52
C SER A 29 11.40 -0.83 -12.09
N GLY A 30 12.58 -1.50 -12.08
CA GLY A 30 13.85 -0.87 -12.38
C GLY A 30 14.41 0.00 -11.25
N ASP A 31 13.78 0.01 -10.08
CA ASP A 31 14.29 0.72 -8.90
C ASP A 31 15.27 -0.18 -8.13
N PHE A 32 16.54 -0.04 -8.43
CA PHE A 32 17.65 -0.76 -7.82
C PHE A 32 18.37 0.07 -6.75
N ASN A 33 17.68 1.01 -6.09
CA ASN A 33 18.27 1.73 -4.98
C ASN A 33 18.70 0.73 -3.89
N PRO A 34 19.99 0.70 -3.51
CA PRO A 34 20.52 -0.33 -2.61
C PRO A 34 19.94 -0.30 -1.19
N ILE A 35 19.22 0.75 -0.79
CA ILE A 35 18.47 0.75 0.48
C ILE A 35 17.38 -0.33 0.53
N HIS A 36 17.01 -0.89 -0.62
CA HIS A 36 15.99 -1.95 -0.75
C HIS A 36 16.56 -3.36 -0.78
N TYR A 37 17.88 -3.53 -0.75
CA TYR A 37 18.50 -4.86 -0.73
C TYR A 37 19.86 -4.98 -0.02
N ARG A 38 20.43 -3.86 0.49
CA ARG A 38 21.71 -3.88 1.19
C ARG A 38 21.60 -3.28 2.59
N ASP A 39 21.76 -4.13 3.61
CA ASP A 39 21.71 -3.72 5.01
C ASP A 39 22.82 -2.72 5.38
N ASP A 40 24.02 -2.90 4.81
CA ASP A 40 25.15 -1.99 5.07
C ASP A 40 24.90 -0.57 4.50
N VAL A 41 24.21 -0.46 3.38
CA VAL A 41 23.81 0.84 2.80
C VAL A 41 22.69 1.46 3.62
N ALA A 42 21.67 0.70 3.99
CA ALA A 42 20.59 1.16 4.86
C ALA A 42 21.13 1.74 6.18
N ALA A 43 22.05 1.03 6.82
CA ALA A 43 22.68 1.46 8.05
C ALA A 43 23.48 2.78 7.88
N ARG A 44 24.22 2.92 6.78
CA ARG A 44 24.99 4.15 6.50
C ARG A 44 24.14 5.41 6.37
N VAL A 45 22.90 5.28 5.90
CA VAL A 45 21.97 6.40 5.78
C VAL A 45 21.00 6.53 6.96
N GLY A 46 21.26 5.80 8.06
CA GLY A 46 20.52 5.92 9.31
C GLY A 46 19.19 5.17 9.35
N LEU A 47 18.98 4.21 8.47
CA LEU A 47 17.79 3.36 8.46
C LEU A 47 17.98 2.16 9.41
N ALA A 48 16.88 1.70 10.00
CA ALA A 48 16.89 0.53 10.90
C ALA A 48 17.15 -0.80 10.17
N GLY A 49 16.99 -0.83 8.84
CA GLY A 49 17.22 -1.98 8.00
C GLY A 49 16.79 -1.68 6.57
N VAL A 50 16.81 -2.71 5.73
CA VAL A 50 16.35 -2.63 4.35
C VAL A 50 14.87 -2.28 4.31
N LEU A 51 14.50 -1.32 3.45
CA LEU A 51 13.14 -0.82 3.30
C LEU A 51 12.41 -1.45 2.12
N ALA A 52 11.11 -1.67 2.27
CA ALA A 52 10.23 -1.83 1.11
C ALA A 52 10.21 -0.54 0.27
N HIS A 53 10.14 -0.70 -1.05
CA HIS A 53 9.92 0.43 -1.95
C HIS A 53 8.57 1.09 -1.60
N GLY A 54 8.55 2.40 -1.46
CA GLY A 54 7.29 3.13 -1.21
C GLY A 54 6.23 2.83 -2.28
N MET A 55 6.66 2.79 -3.54
CA MET A 55 5.76 2.46 -4.66
C MET A 55 5.23 1.02 -4.60
N LEU A 56 5.96 0.07 -4.03
CA LEU A 56 5.45 -1.28 -3.77
C LEU A 56 4.32 -1.24 -2.73
N THR A 57 4.53 -0.55 -1.61
CA THR A 57 3.50 -0.38 -0.58
C THR A 57 2.26 0.32 -1.13
N MET A 58 2.45 1.36 -1.93
CA MET A 58 1.37 2.06 -2.63
C MET A 58 0.57 1.11 -3.54
N GLY A 59 1.27 0.29 -4.34
CA GLY A 59 0.65 -0.68 -5.24
C GLY A 59 -0.11 -1.79 -4.50
N LEU A 60 0.45 -2.33 -3.42
CA LEU A 60 -0.20 -3.34 -2.58
C LEU A 60 -1.50 -2.82 -1.97
N ALA A 61 -1.51 -1.57 -1.52
CA ALA A 61 -2.69 -0.98 -0.92
C ALA A 61 -3.83 -0.83 -1.93
N VAL A 62 -3.56 -0.33 -3.13
CA VAL A 62 -4.59 -0.17 -4.17
C VAL A 62 -5.04 -1.50 -4.78
N ALA A 63 -4.19 -2.52 -4.78
CA ALA A 63 -4.58 -3.86 -5.23
C ALA A 63 -5.75 -4.43 -4.41
N THR A 64 -5.83 -4.11 -3.12
CA THR A 64 -6.96 -4.47 -2.25
C THR A 64 -8.28 -3.90 -2.79
N ILE A 65 -8.24 -2.68 -3.32
CA ILE A 65 -9.43 -2.06 -3.95
C ILE A 65 -9.76 -2.70 -5.28
N GLY A 66 -8.75 -3.00 -6.11
CA GLY A 66 -8.96 -3.70 -7.39
C GLY A 66 -9.61 -5.08 -7.22
N GLU A 67 -9.19 -5.83 -6.21
CA GLU A 67 -9.79 -7.13 -5.86
C GLU A 67 -11.23 -6.98 -5.38
N TRP A 68 -11.50 -6.02 -4.50
CA TRP A 68 -12.86 -5.74 -4.02
C TRP A 68 -13.80 -5.31 -5.16
N LEU A 69 -13.33 -4.47 -6.09
CA LEU A 69 -14.12 -4.03 -7.24
C LEU A 69 -14.37 -5.15 -8.27
N GLY A 70 -13.47 -6.13 -8.34
CA GLY A 70 -13.45 -7.13 -9.42
C GLY A 70 -13.09 -6.57 -10.80
N ASP A 71 -12.89 -5.25 -10.89
CA ASP A 71 -12.50 -4.52 -12.11
C ASP A 71 -11.64 -3.31 -11.73
N ALA A 72 -10.33 -3.46 -11.84
CA ALA A 72 -9.39 -2.38 -11.55
C ALA A 72 -9.52 -1.19 -12.52
N GLY A 73 -10.12 -1.36 -13.70
CA GLY A 73 -10.40 -0.28 -14.65
C GLY A 73 -11.38 0.77 -14.11
N ARG A 74 -12.05 0.49 -13.02
CA ARG A 74 -12.92 1.45 -12.33
C ARG A 74 -12.17 2.40 -11.39
N ILE A 75 -10.89 2.17 -11.12
CA ILE A 75 -10.04 3.09 -10.36
C ILE A 75 -9.65 4.25 -11.28
N VAL A 76 -10.03 5.46 -10.93
CA VAL A 76 -9.82 6.66 -11.77
C VAL A 76 -8.81 7.64 -11.21
N ASP A 77 -8.51 7.56 -9.92
CA ASP A 77 -7.50 8.38 -9.24
C ASP A 77 -6.97 7.69 -8.00
N TYR A 78 -5.70 7.88 -7.71
CA TYR A 78 -5.07 7.37 -6.50
C TYR A 78 -3.91 8.26 -6.08
N ALA A 79 -3.94 8.70 -4.84
CA ALA A 79 -2.90 9.55 -4.26
C ALA A 79 -2.55 9.11 -2.84
N VAL A 80 -1.28 9.21 -2.50
CA VAL A 80 -0.75 8.93 -1.15
C VAL A 80 0.36 9.92 -0.80
N ASN A 81 0.62 10.07 0.50
CA ASN A 81 1.86 10.62 1.03
C ASN A 81 2.64 9.49 1.71
N PHE A 82 3.92 9.35 1.39
CA PHE A 82 4.80 8.41 2.08
C PHE A 82 5.21 9.02 3.42
N SER A 83 4.80 8.41 4.54
CA SER A 83 4.99 9.01 5.86
C SER A 83 6.00 8.28 6.73
N LYS A 84 6.05 6.94 6.70
CA LYS A 84 6.96 6.12 7.49
C LYS A 84 7.49 4.95 6.66
N PRO A 85 8.74 4.51 6.91
CA PRO A 85 9.32 3.37 6.22
C PRO A 85 8.69 2.05 6.69
N VAL A 86 8.71 1.06 5.79
CA VAL A 86 8.43 -0.34 6.10
C VAL A 86 9.76 -1.09 6.07
N VAL A 87 10.31 -1.38 7.24
CA VAL A 87 11.53 -2.17 7.37
C VAL A 87 11.20 -3.64 7.17
N VAL A 88 11.87 -4.29 6.22
CA VAL A 88 11.66 -5.72 5.92
C VAL A 88 12.81 -6.53 6.51
N ASP A 89 12.54 -7.21 7.62
CA ASP A 89 13.52 -8.08 8.27
C ASP A 89 13.94 -9.23 7.35
N ALA A 90 15.23 -9.59 7.39
CA ALA A 90 15.81 -10.60 6.51
C ALA A 90 15.22 -12.00 6.73
N GLU A 91 14.81 -12.33 7.96
CA GLU A 91 14.29 -13.64 8.34
C GLU A 91 12.77 -13.65 8.47
N THR A 92 12.20 -12.64 9.12
CA THR A 92 10.77 -12.59 9.45
C THR A 92 9.93 -11.76 8.50
N GLY A 93 10.55 -10.94 7.65
CA GLY A 93 9.82 -10.08 6.70
C GLY A 93 9.09 -8.92 7.36
N ALA A 94 7.99 -8.51 6.77
CA ALA A 94 7.12 -7.46 7.29
C ALA A 94 5.66 -7.71 6.89
N ASP A 95 4.74 -7.53 7.84
CA ASP A 95 3.31 -7.57 7.59
C ASP A 95 2.77 -6.16 7.41
N VAL A 96 2.18 -5.89 6.25
CA VAL A 96 1.52 -4.62 5.94
C VAL A 96 0.01 -4.86 5.91
N THR A 97 -0.72 -4.17 6.76
CA THR A 97 -2.17 -4.27 6.85
C THR A 97 -2.83 -3.08 6.17
N VAL A 98 -3.78 -3.38 5.29
CA VAL A 98 -4.58 -2.41 4.54
C VAL A 98 -6.02 -2.51 5.00
N SER A 99 -6.62 -1.40 5.41
CA SER A 99 -8.06 -1.27 5.66
C SER A 99 -8.63 -0.19 4.76
N ALA A 100 -9.72 -0.47 4.10
CA ALA A 100 -10.37 0.42 3.14
C ALA A 100 -11.76 0.82 3.64
N LYS A 101 -11.98 2.13 3.78
CA LYS A 101 -13.23 2.70 4.27
C LYS A 101 -13.82 3.67 3.26
N VAL A 102 -15.13 3.62 3.07
CA VAL A 102 -15.85 4.60 2.24
C VAL A 102 -15.80 5.98 2.91
N GLY A 103 -15.14 6.94 2.26
CA GLY A 103 -14.98 8.30 2.77
C GLY A 103 -15.96 9.31 2.18
N GLN A 104 -16.39 9.08 0.93
CA GLN A 104 -17.35 9.94 0.24
C GLN A 104 -18.04 9.16 -0.87
N VAL A 105 -19.30 9.47 -1.11
CA VAL A 105 -20.07 8.91 -2.22
C VAL A 105 -20.79 10.06 -2.93
N ASP A 106 -20.64 10.12 -4.24
CA ASP A 106 -21.43 10.99 -5.11
C ASP A 106 -22.13 10.17 -6.20
N ASP A 107 -22.80 10.79 -7.16
CA ASP A 107 -23.63 10.10 -8.15
C ASP A 107 -22.80 9.16 -9.05
N GLU A 108 -21.59 9.55 -9.42
CA GLU A 108 -20.76 8.83 -10.40
C GLU A 108 -19.58 8.10 -9.75
N THR A 109 -19.08 8.60 -8.63
CA THR A 109 -17.86 8.10 -8.00
C THR A 109 -18.01 7.87 -6.51
N ALA A 110 -17.05 7.16 -5.94
CA ALA A 110 -16.84 7.10 -4.50
C ALA A 110 -15.34 7.28 -4.21
N ARG A 111 -15.06 7.98 -3.09
CA ARG A 111 -13.70 8.03 -2.53
C ARG A 111 -13.57 6.99 -1.44
N ILE A 112 -12.55 6.17 -1.56
CA ILE A 112 -12.18 5.17 -0.56
C ILE A 112 -10.91 5.64 0.13
N ASP A 113 -10.96 5.76 1.45
CA ASP A 113 -9.82 6.13 2.28
C ASP A 113 -9.11 4.85 2.76
N LEU A 114 -7.82 4.75 2.49
CA LEU A 114 -6.99 3.62 2.90
C LEU A 114 -6.22 3.95 4.16
N THR A 115 -6.24 3.03 5.12
CA THR A 115 -5.32 3.01 6.26
C THR A 115 -4.35 1.87 6.05
N VAL A 116 -3.06 2.21 5.93
CA VAL A 116 -1.99 1.23 5.66
C VAL A 116 -1.02 1.28 6.82
N THR A 117 -0.90 0.17 7.53
CA THR A 117 -0.09 0.09 8.76
C THR A 117 0.98 -0.98 8.68
N PHE A 118 2.10 -0.68 9.29
CA PHE A 118 3.18 -1.62 9.59
C PHE A 118 3.58 -1.44 11.05
N ASP A 119 3.62 -2.53 11.80
CA ASP A 119 3.96 -2.55 13.23
C ASP A 119 3.14 -1.51 14.04
N GLY A 120 1.83 -1.46 13.75
CA GLY A 120 0.87 -0.57 14.40
C GLY A 120 0.97 0.91 14.00
N THR A 121 1.87 1.26 13.07
CA THR A 121 2.11 2.65 12.65
C THR A 121 1.62 2.86 11.20
N SER A 122 0.91 3.95 10.94
CA SER A 122 0.53 4.34 9.59
C SER A 122 1.75 4.69 8.75
N VAL A 123 1.88 4.07 7.58
CA VAL A 123 3.03 4.23 6.67
C VAL A 123 2.69 5.03 5.41
N LEU A 124 1.41 5.15 5.07
CA LEU A 124 0.90 6.03 4.02
C LEU A 124 -0.06 7.05 4.60
N GLY A 125 0.20 8.33 4.36
CA GLY A 125 -0.69 9.42 4.75
C GLY A 125 -1.64 9.78 3.61
N LYS A 126 -2.89 10.18 3.94
CA LYS A 126 -3.91 10.62 2.98
C LYS A 126 -4.02 9.70 1.76
N ALA A 127 -3.99 8.39 1.99
CA ALA A 127 -4.13 7.40 0.94
C ALA A 127 -5.60 7.34 0.50
N GLN A 128 -5.90 7.85 -0.67
CA GLN A 128 -7.25 8.01 -1.18
C GLN A 128 -7.37 7.49 -2.59
N VAL A 129 -8.34 6.62 -2.81
CA VAL A 129 -8.65 6.03 -4.11
C VAL A 129 -10.03 6.52 -4.53
N ARG A 130 -10.13 7.03 -5.76
CA ARG A 130 -11.42 7.35 -6.37
C ARG A 130 -11.80 6.26 -7.36
N VAL A 131 -13.01 5.76 -7.22
CA VAL A 131 -13.53 4.68 -8.05
C VAL A 131 -14.84 5.10 -8.71
N ARG A 132 -15.09 4.63 -9.95
CA ARG A 132 -16.41 4.78 -10.58
C ARG A 132 -17.39 3.84 -9.90
N ARG A 133 -18.59 4.34 -9.68
CA ARG A 133 -19.74 3.50 -9.29
C ARG A 133 -20.23 2.71 -10.52
N ALA A 134 -20.87 1.60 -10.26
CA ALA A 134 -21.47 0.77 -11.34
C ALA A 134 -22.76 1.41 -11.79
#